data_82d8bb3f5a09a706f4314d326da26470
#
_entry.id   82d8bb3f5a09a706f4314d326da26470
#
_cell.length_a   1.000
_cell.length_b   1.000
_cell.length_c   1.000
_cell.angle_alpha   90.00
_cell.angle_beta   90.00
_cell.angle_gamma   90.00
#
_symmetry.space_group_name_H-M   'P 1'
#
loop_
_entity.id
_entity.type
_entity.pdbx_description
1 polymer ?
#
loop_
_entity_poly.entity_id
_entity_poly.type
_entity_poly.pdbx_seq_one_letter_code
_entity_poly.pdbx_strand_id
1 'polypeptide(L)'
;MVERLAPGLLSPARQAGKALADRDITNRRAAVYLILDHDWHMEELYESFAVQAFAERVLALSANLDDDGTVPVVFSSGREPFLEEIRLDNYRGRIGQLHTQVDWGWGNVADAMRRAVGHYQESGAADPAFIVTQVGDEPWDKAEVRSLLQNTASLGVFWLFVGFGRGKLAFYKNLNASVSASFTNVAFYDASKNPGSVPDERFYAGLVDAFALWLRH
;
A
#
# COMPACT_ATOMS: atom_id res chain seq x y z
N MET A 1 -15.84 5.22 14.15
CA MET A 1 -14.58 4.68 14.68
C MET A 1 -13.46 5.72 14.65
N VAL A 2 -13.09 6.28 13.50
CA VAL A 2 -11.98 7.24 13.31
C VAL A 2 -12.09 8.44 14.24
N GLU A 3 -13.27 9.07 14.36
CA GLU A 3 -13.48 10.25 15.23
C GLU A 3 -13.11 10.00 16.70
N ARG A 4 -13.33 8.79 17.18
CA ARG A 4 -13.06 8.40 18.57
C ARG A 4 -11.61 7.96 18.79
N LEU A 5 -11.03 7.14 17.88
CA LEU A 5 -9.72 6.50 18.07
C LEU A 5 -8.59 7.30 17.45
N ALA A 6 -8.86 7.95 16.33
CA ALA A 6 -7.87 8.65 15.52
C ALA A 6 -8.38 10.02 15.02
N PRO A 7 -8.72 10.99 15.91
CA PRO A 7 -9.28 12.27 15.50
C PRO A 7 -8.38 13.04 14.52
N GLY A 8 -7.06 12.82 14.57
CA GLY A 8 -6.11 13.40 13.62
C GLY A 8 -6.24 12.86 12.18
N LEU A 9 -6.85 11.70 12.00
CA LEU A 9 -7.11 11.10 10.68
C LEU A 9 -8.52 11.39 10.15
N LEU A 10 -9.35 12.17 10.86
CA LEU A 10 -10.73 12.42 10.47
C LEU A 10 -10.84 13.14 9.11
N SER A 11 -10.02 14.15 8.88
CA SER A 11 -9.98 14.86 7.58
C SER A 11 -9.51 13.93 6.45
N PRO A 12 -8.35 13.24 6.54
CA PRO A 12 -7.93 12.26 5.55
C PRO A 12 -8.99 11.17 5.28
N ALA A 13 -9.62 10.62 6.32
CA ALA A 13 -10.65 9.59 6.17
C ALA A 13 -11.90 10.10 5.43
N ARG A 14 -12.31 11.34 5.66
CA ARG A 14 -13.41 11.97 4.90
C ARG A 14 -13.05 12.16 3.42
N GLN A 15 -11.81 12.58 3.13
CA GLN A 15 -11.35 12.72 1.74
C GLN A 15 -11.24 11.36 1.04
N ALA A 16 -10.81 10.32 1.74
CA ALA A 16 -10.82 8.95 1.24
C ALA A 16 -12.25 8.48 0.95
N GLY A 17 -13.18 8.68 1.88
CA GLY A 17 -14.60 8.36 1.69
C GLY A 17 -15.22 9.09 0.49
N LYS A 18 -14.89 10.38 0.30
CA LYS A 18 -15.30 11.14 -0.91
C LYS A 18 -14.73 10.51 -2.18
N ALA A 19 -13.44 10.15 -2.19
CA ALA A 19 -12.83 9.52 -3.36
C ALA A 19 -13.48 8.17 -3.73
N LEU A 20 -13.91 7.37 -2.75
CA LEU A 20 -14.66 6.14 -2.95
C LEU A 20 -16.07 6.43 -3.49
N ALA A 21 -16.74 7.47 -2.96
CA ALA A 21 -18.08 7.88 -3.40
C ALA A 21 -18.08 8.38 -4.86
N ASP A 22 -17.09 9.18 -5.24
CA ASP A 22 -16.93 9.70 -6.60
C ASP A 22 -16.74 8.55 -7.65
N ARG A 23 -16.49 7.31 -7.19
CA ARG A 23 -16.29 6.09 -8.02
C ARG A 23 -17.34 5.01 -7.82
N ASP A 24 -18.40 5.31 -7.07
CA ASP A 24 -19.53 4.40 -6.78
C ASP A 24 -19.12 3.09 -6.07
N ILE A 25 -18.09 3.16 -5.19
CA ILE A 25 -17.58 2.00 -4.44
C ILE A 25 -17.64 2.15 -2.91
N THR A 26 -18.47 3.05 -2.39
CA THR A 26 -18.63 3.27 -0.94
C THR A 26 -19.11 2.04 -0.17
N ASN A 27 -19.85 1.14 -0.83
CA ASN A 27 -20.37 -0.09 -0.23
C ASN A 27 -19.46 -1.31 -0.49
N ARG A 28 -18.28 -1.08 -1.05
CA ARG A 28 -17.32 -2.16 -1.26
C ARG A 28 -16.41 -2.30 -0.05
N ARG A 29 -16.11 -3.54 0.27
CA ARG A 29 -15.19 -3.92 1.35
C ARG A 29 -13.89 -4.44 0.76
N ALA A 30 -12.81 -4.28 1.48
CA ALA A 30 -11.51 -4.85 1.14
C ALA A 30 -10.64 -4.95 2.39
N ALA A 31 -9.91 -6.04 2.54
CA ALA A 31 -8.82 -6.14 3.50
C ALA A 31 -7.61 -5.33 2.98
N VAL A 32 -7.28 -4.25 3.66
CA VAL A 32 -6.22 -3.34 3.24
C VAL A 32 -4.88 -3.74 3.84
N TYR A 33 -3.87 -3.90 3.01
CA TYR A 33 -2.49 -4.21 3.39
C TYR A 33 -1.54 -3.12 2.94
N LEU A 34 -0.43 -2.95 3.65
CA LEU A 34 0.62 -2.00 3.31
C LEU A 34 1.98 -2.72 3.26
N ILE A 35 2.68 -2.58 2.14
CA ILE A 35 4.10 -2.97 2.03
C ILE A 35 4.93 -1.71 1.93
N LEU A 36 5.97 -1.60 2.74
CA LEU A 36 6.87 -0.45 2.79
C LEU A 36 8.28 -0.86 2.37
N ASP A 37 8.82 -0.16 1.40
CA ASP A 37 10.22 -0.27 1.00
C ASP A 37 11.13 0.25 2.13
N HIS A 38 12.08 -0.57 2.58
CA HIS A 38 13.02 -0.25 3.64
C HIS A 38 14.47 -0.44 3.19
N ASP A 39 14.77 -0.05 1.95
CA ASP A 39 16.12 -0.01 1.42
C ASP A 39 16.82 1.32 1.80
N TRP A 40 18.15 1.35 1.77
CA TRP A 40 19.01 2.49 2.11
C TRP A 40 18.59 3.82 1.45
N HIS A 41 18.12 3.78 0.21
CA HIS A 41 17.67 4.98 -0.51
C HIS A 41 16.39 5.61 0.09
N MET A 42 15.71 4.92 1.00
CA MET A 42 14.51 5.39 1.70
C MET A 42 14.80 6.09 3.03
N GLU A 43 16.04 6.04 3.55
CA GLU A 43 16.41 6.54 4.88
C GLU A 43 15.92 7.98 5.11
N GLU A 44 16.23 8.92 4.20
CA GLU A 44 15.78 10.32 4.28
C GLU A 44 14.25 10.46 4.39
N LEU A 45 13.48 9.56 3.77
CA LEU A 45 12.03 9.58 3.78
C LEU A 45 11.44 9.00 5.08
N TYR A 46 12.13 8.09 5.73
CA TYR A 46 11.80 7.65 7.10
C TYR A 46 12.15 8.73 8.12
N GLU A 47 13.34 9.31 8.05
CA GLU A 47 13.79 10.39 8.95
C GLU A 47 12.89 11.63 8.87
N SER A 48 12.44 12.00 7.67
CA SER A 48 11.52 13.11 7.45
C SER A 48 10.07 12.79 7.76
N PHE A 49 9.76 11.60 8.27
CA PHE A 49 8.40 11.10 8.52
C PHE A 49 7.50 11.03 7.28
N ALA A 50 8.02 11.10 6.07
CA ALA A 50 7.22 10.99 4.85
C ALA A 50 6.56 9.63 4.71
N VAL A 51 7.26 8.53 5.08
CA VAL A 51 6.72 7.16 5.09
C VAL A 51 5.66 7.00 6.18
N GLN A 52 5.86 7.58 7.36
CA GLN A 52 4.87 7.60 8.44
C GLN A 52 3.57 8.28 7.99
N ALA A 53 3.68 9.49 7.42
CA ALA A 53 2.52 10.23 6.92
C ALA A 53 1.79 9.49 5.78
N PHE A 54 2.53 8.80 4.91
CA PHE A 54 1.94 7.95 3.88
C PHE A 54 1.15 6.79 4.49
N ALA A 55 1.70 6.08 5.45
CA ALA A 55 1.03 4.96 6.13
C ALA A 55 -0.24 5.42 6.87
N GLU A 56 -0.21 6.59 7.51
CA GLU A 56 -1.39 7.20 8.15
C GLU A 56 -2.50 7.49 7.14
N ARG A 57 -2.17 7.94 5.93
CA ARG A 57 -3.15 8.17 4.86
C ARG A 57 -3.74 6.84 4.33
N VAL A 58 -2.93 5.78 4.22
CA VAL A 58 -3.43 4.44 3.86
C VAL A 58 -4.35 3.90 4.96
N LEU A 59 -4.01 4.06 6.24
CA LEU A 59 -4.89 3.69 7.36
C LEU A 59 -6.22 4.49 7.33
N ALA A 60 -6.17 5.78 6.98
CA ALA A 60 -7.37 6.59 6.83
C ALA A 60 -8.27 6.11 5.67
N LEU A 61 -7.68 5.59 4.58
CA LEU A 61 -8.43 4.94 3.50
C LEU A 61 -9.03 3.61 3.97
N SER A 62 -8.25 2.77 4.68
CA SER A 62 -8.72 1.47 5.15
C SER A 62 -9.96 1.59 6.04
N ALA A 63 -10.03 2.62 6.87
CA ALA A 63 -11.19 2.87 7.74
C ALA A 63 -12.53 3.09 7.00
N ASN A 64 -12.51 3.24 5.67
CA ASN A 64 -13.70 3.28 4.80
C ASN A 64 -13.95 1.96 4.06
N LEU A 65 -12.95 1.08 3.98
CA LEU A 65 -13.02 -0.21 3.26
C LEU A 65 -13.10 -1.40 4.22
N ASP A 66 -12.59 -1.23 5.44
CA ASP A 66 -12.54 -2.23 6.49
C ASP A 66 -13.13 -1.69 7.80
N ASP A 67 -13.60 -2.56 8.70
CA ASP A 67 -14.26 -2.14 9.95
C ASP A 67 -13.43 -2.45 11.20
N ASP A 68 -12.30 -3.13 11.08
CA ASP A 68 -11.44 -3.44 12.21
C ASP A 68 -10.50 -2.29 12.61
N GLY A 69 -10.26 -1.35 11.67
CA GLY A 69 -9.40 -0.19 11.90
C GLY A 69 -7.91 -0.53 11.99
N THR A 70 -7.52 -1.64 11.36
CA THR A 70 -6.16 -2.20 11.36
C THR A 70 -5.65 -2.34 9.92
N VAL A 71 -4.36 -2.08 9.72
CA VAL A 71 -3.66 -2.36 8.46
C VAL A 71 -2.40 -3.15 8.78
N PRO A 72 -2.31 -4.41 8.34
CA PRO A 72 -1.05 -5.15 8.37
C PRO A 72 0.00 -4.46 7.50
N VAL A 73 1.20 -4.28 8.07
CA VAL A 73 2.33 -3.61 7.43
C VAL A 73 3.48 -4.57 7.30
N VAL A 74 4.00 -4.73 6.08
CA VAL A 74 5.18 -5.54 5.79
C VAL A 74 6.31 -4.64 5.35
N PHE A 75 7.47 -4.73 5.98
CA PHE A 75 8.68 -4.05 5.54
C PHE A 75 9.47 -4.96 4.60
N SER A 76 9.77 -4.48 3.40
CA SER A 76 10.48 -5.24 2.37
C SER A 76 11.99 -5.13 2.52
N SER A 77 12.52 -5.52 3.67
CA SER A 77 13.95 -5.45 3.98
C SER A 77 14.47 -6.73 4.59
N GLY A 78 15.79 -6.90 4.50
CA GLY A 78 16.48 -7.98 5.17
C GLY A 78 16.19 -9.36 4.59
N ARG A 79 16.46 -10.38 5.41
CA ARG A 79 16.32 -11.79 5.02
C ARG A 79 14.88 -12.29 5.12
N GLU A 80 14.12 -11.72 6.05
CA GLU A 80 12.71 -12.07 6.27
C GLU A 80 11.89 -10.81 6.36
N PRO A 81 10.79 -10.69 5.60
CA PRO A 81 9.90 -9.54 5.67
C PRO A 81 9.28 -9.43 7.06
N PHE A 82 9.46 -8.28 7.70
CA PHE A 82 8.92 -7.99 9.03
C PHE A 82 7.47 -7.55 8.89
N LEU A 83 6.54 -8.29 9.51
CA LEU A 83 5.11 -8.00 9.48
C LEU A 83 4.64 -7.56 10.86
N GLU A 84 4.01 -6.40 10.91
CA GLU A 84 3.40 -5.78 12.07
C GLU A 84 2.10 -5.07 11.70
N GLU A 85 1.50 -4.29 12.60
CA GLU A 85 0.25 -3.59 12.36
C GLU A 85 0.32 -2.11 12.71
N ILE A 86 -0.34 -1.29 11.87
CA ILE A 86 -0.74 0.06 12.22
C ILE A 86 -2.26 0.09 12.42
N ARG A 87 -2.71 0.69 13.53
CA ARG A 87 -4.13 0.73 13.91
C ARG A 87 -4.56 2.15 14.26
N LEU A 88 -5.86 2.39 14.22
CA LEU A 88 -6.44 3.69 14.59
C LEU A 88 -6.10 4.12 16.04
N ASP A 89 -5.82 3.19 16.93
CA ASP A 89 -5.47 3.49 18.33
C ASP A 89 -3.96 3.66 18.57
N ASN A 90 -3.09 3.27 17.61
CA ASN A 90 -1.64 3.34 17.78
C ASN A 90 -0.89 4.07 16.64
N TYR A 91 -1.59 4.65 15.67
CA TYR A 91 -1.02 5.12 14.40
C TYR A 91 0.11 6.16 14.52
N ARG A 92 0.07 6.97 15.59
CA ARG A 92 1.01 8.10 15.74
C ARG A 92 2.44 7.62 15.96
N GLY A 93 3.31 7.89 15.00
CA GLY A 93 4.72 7.50 15.07
C GLY A 93 4.95 5.98 15.01
N ARG A 94 3.91 5.17 14.71
CA ARG A 94 4.03 3.71 14.72
C ARG A 94 5.04 3.20 13.70
N ILE A 95 5.04 3.73 12.48
CA ILE A 95 6.03 3.36 11.46
C ILE A 95 7.44 3.77 11.91
N GLY A 96 7.59 4.97 12.50
CA GLY A 96 8.85 5.42 13.06
C GLY A 96 9.40 4.52 14.18
N GLN A 97 8.52 3.86 14.95
CA GLN A 97 8.92 2.88 15.96
C GLN A 97 9.27 1.52 15.34
N LEU A 98 8.46 1.07 14.38
CA LEU A 98 8.62 -0.26 13.77
C LEU A 98 9.88 -0.35 12.90
N HIS A 99 10.14 0.66 12.06
CA HIS A 99 11.27 0.59 11.15
C HIS A 99 12.63 0.50 11.85
N THR A 100 12.75 0.97 13.10
CA THR A 100 13.99 0.83 13.87
C THR A 100 14.29 -0.61 14.32
N GLN A 101 13.32 -1.52 14.16
CA GLN A 101 13.47 -2.95 14.45
C GLN A 101 13.82 -3.76 13.20
N VAL A 102 13.90 -3.09 12.04
CA VAL A 102 14.16 -3.69 10.74
C VAL A 102 15.52 -3.23 10.26
N ASP A 103 16.38 -4.17 9.87
CA ASP A 103 17.67 -3.82 9.31
C ASP A 103 17.50 -3.17 7.94
N TRP A 104 18.27 -2.12 7.68
CA TRP A 104 18.37 -1.56 6.33
C TRP A 104 19.00 -2.57 5.38
N GLY A 105 18.49 -2.67 4.17
CA GLY A 105 19.06 -3.59 3.21
C GLY A 105 18.38 -3.54 1.84
N TRP A 106 18.83 -4.44 0.97
CA TRP A 106 18.23 -4.61 -0.35
C TRP A 106 16.80 -5.12 -0.19
N GLY A 107 15.85 -4.31 -0.65
CA GLY A 107 14.44 -4.66 -0.60
C GLY A 107 14.15 -5.93 -1.39
N ASN A 108 13.57 -6.94 -0.74
CA ASN A 108 13.02 -8.12 -1.38
C ASN A 108 11.51 -7.94 -1.53
N VAL A 109 11.10 -7.35 -2.64
CA VAL A 109 9.69 -7.02 -2.89
C VAL A 109 8.85 -8.28 -3.02
N ALA A 110 9.35 -9.31 -3.70
CA ALA A 110 8.62 -10.57 -3.88
C ALA A 110 8.36 -11.30 -2.56
N ASP A 111 9.34 -11.33 -1.65
CA ASP A 111 9.12 -11.97 -0.33
C ASP A 111 8.14 -11.18 0.53
N ALA A 112 8.20 -9.85 0.50
CA ALA A 112 7.21 -9.01 1.16
C ALA A 112 5.80 -9.23 0.59
N MET A 113 5.67 -9.38 -0.74
CA MET A 113 4.41 -9.73 -1.39
C MET A 113 3.89 -11.10 -0.95
N ARG A 114 4.77 -12.14 -0.90
CA ARG A 114 4.42 -13.46 -0.39
C ARG A 114 3.94 -13.41 1.06
N ARG A 115 4.63 -12.63 1.89
CA ARG A 115 4.27 -12.47 3.31
C ARG A 115 2.89 -11.83 3.48
N ALA A 116 2.59 -10.78 2.73
CA ALA A 116 1.29 -10.12 2.76
C ALA A 116 0.15 -11.04 2.28
N VAL A 117 0.36 -11.76 1.16
CA VAL A 117 -0.62 -12.72 0.62
C VAL A 117 -0.83 -13.90 1.56
N GLY A 118 0.24 -14.45 2.15
CA GLY A 118 0.14 -15.52 3.13
C GLY A 118 -0.71 -15.12 4.33
N HIS A 119 -0.45 -13.94 4.91
CA HIS A 119 -1.25 -13.40 6.00
C HIS A 119 -2.71 -13.18 5.60
N TYR A 120 -2.98 -12.65 4.40
CA TYR A 120 -4.35 -12.49 3.90
C TYR A 120 -5.08 -13.83 3.80
N GLN A 121 -4.45 -14.86 3.26
CA GLN A 121 -5.04 -16.20 3.15
C GLN A 121 -5.29 -16.83 4.53
N GLU A 122 -4.36 -16.66 5.48
CA GLU A 122 -4.47 -17.16 6.86
C GLU A 122 -5.55 -16.43 7.67
N SER A 123 -5.84 -15.16 7.36
CA SER A 123 -6.85 -14.35 8.05
C SER A 123 -8.28 -14.85 7.82
N GLY A 124 -8.52 -15.60 6.75
CA GLY A 124 -9.85 -16.06 6.36
C GLY A 124 -10.78 -14.94 5.89
N ALA A 125 -10.24 -13.77 5.52
CA ALA A 125 -11.02 -12.65 5.00
C ALA A 125 -11.80 -13.07 3.75
N ALA A 126 -13.09 -12.76 3.71
CA ALA A 126 -13.97 -13.05 2.56
C ALA A 126 -13.92 -11.92 1.51
N ASP A 127 -13.59 -10.72 1.93
CA ASP A 127 -13.47 -9.55 1.06
C ASP A 127 -12.13 -9.56 0.33
N PRO A 128 -12.03 -8.97 -0.88
CA PRO A 128 -10.79 -8.94 -1.64
C PRO A 128 -9.68 -8.18 -0.90
N ALA A 129 -8.42 -8.53 -1.15
CA ALA A 129 -7.28 -7.78 -0.64
C ALA A 129 -6.94 -6.59 -1.52
N PHE A 130 -6.78 -5.42 -0.92
CA PHE A 130 -6.20 -4.23 -1.53
C PHE A 130 -4.82 -4.00 -0.95
N ILE A 131 -3.77 -4.42 -1.66
CA ILE A 131 -2.39 -4.33 -1.19
C ILE A 131 -1.73 -3.10 -1.79
N VAL A 132 -1.48 -2.10 -0.96
CA VAL A 132 -0.76 -0.88 -1.29
C VAL A 132 0.73 -1.13 -1.04
N THR A 133 1.53 -1.13 -2.10
CA THR A 133 2.97 -1.40 -2.04
C THR A 133 3.74 -0.12 -2.36
N GLN A 134 4.32 0.51 -1.34
CA GLN A 134 5.20 1.64 -1.53
C GLN A 134 6.54 1.16 -2.09
N VAL A 135 7.03 1.86 -3.10
CA VAL A 135 8.28 1.53 -3.79
C VAL A 135 9.11 2.80 -4.04
N GLY A 136 10.39 2.74 -3.72
CA GLY A 136 11.34 3.85 -3.90
C GLY A 136 12.30 3.67 -5.07
N ASP A 137 12.55 2.44 -5.50
CA ASP A 137 13.38 2.09 -6.66
C ASP A 137 12.89 0.79 -7.30
N GLU A 138 13.51 0.39 -8.42
CA GLU A 138 13.18 -0.85 -9.14
C GLU A 138 13.57 -2.09 -8.34
N PRO A 139 12.72 -3.13 -8.32
CA PRO A 139 13.05 -4.35 -7.62
C PRO A 139 14.14 -5.10 -8.40
N TRP A 140 15.06 -5.75 -7.69
CA TRP A 140 16.04 -6.64 -8.30
C TRP A 140 15.43 -8.00 -8.67
N ASP A 141 14.37 -8.43 -7.99
CA ASP A 141 13.62 -9.67 -8.13
C ASP A 141 12.42 -9.56 -9.12
N LYS A 142 12.59 -8.78 -10.19
CA LYS A 142 11.54 -8.44 -11.19
C LYS A 142 10.77 -9.65 -11.74
N ALA A 143 11.45 -10.77 -11.96
CA ALA A 143 10.83 -11.97 -12.49
C ALA A 143 9.86 -12.61 -11.47
N GLU A 144 10.27 -12.62 -10.20
CA GLU A 144 9.47 -13.16 -9.11
C GLU A 144 8.26 -12.27 -8.82
N VAL A 145 8.44 -10.95 -8.81
CA VAL A 145 7.33 -9.99 -8.70
C VAL A 145 6.29 -10.23 -9.79
N ARG A 146 6.70 -10.36 -11.07
CA ARG A 146 5.76 -10.67 -12.16
C ARG A 146 5.03 -12.01 -11.96
N SER A 147 5.75 -13.05 -11.54
CA SER A 147 5.14 -14.36 -11.27
C SER A 147 4.09 -14.28 -10.16
N LEU A 148 4.36 -13.53 -9.10
CA LEU A 148 3.41 -13.33 -8.00
C LEU A 148 2.16 -12.56 -8.46
N LEU A 149 2.31 -11.50 -9.25
CA LEU A 149 1.17 -10.77 -9.82
C LEU A 149 0.26 -11.69 -10.63
N GLN A 150 0.83 -12.60 -11.44
CA GLN A 150 0.06 -13.59 -12.20
C GLN A 150 -0.66 -14.60 -11.29
N ASN A 151 0.08 -15.16 -10.33
CA ASN A 151 -0.43 -16.22 -9.47
C ASN A 151 -1.50 -15.74 -8.49
N THR A 152 -1.50 -14.44 -8.14
CA THR A 152 -2.46 -13.85 -7.20
C THR A 152 -3.69 -13.25 -7.89
N ALA A 153 -3.73 -13.21 -9.22
CA ALA A 153 -4.86 -12.66 -9.97
C ALA A 153 -6.18 -13.38 -9.68
N SER A 154 -6.14 -14.70 -9.45
CA SER A 154 -7.33 -15.51 -9.12
C SER A 154 -7.67 -15.54 -7.62
N LEU A 155 -6.86 -14.94 -6.77
CA LEU A 155 -7.04 -14.94 -5.31
C LEU A 155 -7.84 -13.75 -4.79
N GLY A 156 -8.38 -12.89 -5.67
CA GLY A 156 -9.04 -11.66 -5.25
C GLY A 156 -8.08 -10.63 -4.68
N VAL A 157 -6.83 -10.60 -5.14
CA VAL A 157 -5.81 -9.65 -4.69
C VAL A 157 -5.59 -8.57 -5.75
N PHE A 158 -5.75 -7.31 -5.36
CA PHE A 158 -5.39 -6.15 -6.17
C PHE A 158 -4.12 -5.50 -5.63
N TRP A 159 -3.16 -5.26 -6.52
CA TRP A 159 -1.88 -4.64 -6.22
C TRP A 159 -1.82 -3.21 -6.70
N LEU A 160 -1.60 -2.27 -5.78
CA LEU A 160 -1.30 -0.89 -6.12
C LEU A 160 0.15 -0.55 -5.73
N PHE A 161 1.02 -0.42 -6.70
CA PHE A 161 2.35 0.12 -6.47
C PHE A 161 2.30 1.64 -6.41
N VAL A 162 2.79 2.22 -5.32
CA VAL A 162 2.83 3.66 -5.10
C VAL A 162 4.29 4.10 -5.06
N GLY A 163 4.69 4.80 -6.11
CA GLY A 163 6.07 5.26 -6.26
C GLY A 163 6.29 6.64 -5.63
N PHE A 164 7.26 6.75 -4.73
CA PHE A 164 7.80 8.04 -4.28
C PHE A 164 9.26 7.91 -3.84
N GLY A 165 9.99 9.02 -3.88
CA GLY A 165 11.42 9.03 -3.65
C GLY A 165 12.19 9.48 -4.90
N ARG A 166 13.46 9.10 -4.99
CA ARG A 166 14.39 9.55 -6.05
C ARG A 166 14.85 8.42 -6.98
N GLY A 167 14.43 7.19 -6.74
CA GLY A 167 14.85 6.03 -7.51
C GLY A 167 14.14 5.89 -8.85
N LYS A 168 14.50 4.84 -9.57
CA LYS A 168 13.92 4.53 -10.88
C LYS A 168 12.67 3.68 -10.69
N LEU A 169 11.60 4.03 -11.39
CA LEU A 169 10.30 3.35 -11.25
C LEU A 169 9.78 2.82 -12.59
N ALA A 170 10.66 2.69 -13.60
CA ALA A 170 10.26 2.27 -14.94
C ALA A 170 9.64 0.87 -14.98
N PHE A 171 10.13 -0.05 -14.13
CA PHE A 171 9.56 -1.39 -14.01
C PHE A 171 8.07 -1.34 -13.65
N TYR A 172 7.70 -0.60 -12.61
CA TYR A 172 6.32 -0.51 -12.14
C TYR A 172 5.43 0.28 -13.10
N LYS A 173 5.93 1.36 -13.70
CA LYS A 173 5.24 2.13 -14.74
C LYS A 173 4.89 1.25 -15.94
N ASN A 174 5.77 0.34 -16.31
CA ASN A 174 5.59 -0.56 -17.45
C ASN A 174 4.67 -1.76 -17.15
N LEU A 175 4.38 -2.06 -15.88
CA LEU A 175 3.38 -3.09 -15.55
C LEU A 175 1.99 -2.73 -16.09
N ASN A 176 1.63 -1.45 -16.11
CA ASN A 176 0.36 -0.96 -16.67
C ASN A 176 0.42 -0.65 -18.18
N ALA A 177 1.61 -0.33 -18.71
CA ALA A 177 1.76 0.15 -20.09
C ALA A 177 1.84 -0.97 -21.11
N SER A 178 2.06 -2.20 -20.71
CA SER A 178 2.22 -3.33 -21.63
C SER A 178 0.87 -3.85 -22.10
N VAL A 179 0.54 -3.63 -23.37
CA VAL A 179 -0.67 -4.17 -24.04
C VAL A 179 -0.71 -5.70 -24.02
N SER A 180 0.44 -6.34 -23.80
CA SER A 180 0.58 -7.80 -23.61
C SER A 180 0.63 -8.20 -22.14
N ALA A 181 0.56 -7.27 -21.20
CA ALA A 181 0.56 -7.60 -19.78
C ALA A 181 -0.81 -8.17 -19.40
N SER A 182 -0.81 -9.43 -19.11
CA SER A 182 -1.93 -10.20 -18.62
C SER A 182 -2.36 -9.83 -17.20
N PHE A 183 -1.93 -8.68 -16.69
CA PHE A 183 -2.23 -8.26 -15.33
C PHE A 183 -3.47 -7.38 -15.30
N THR A 184 -4.59 -7.94 -14.85
CA THR A 184 -5.83 -7.20 -14.62
C THR A 184 -5.93 -6.65 -13.20
N ASN A 185 -5.08 -7.15 -12.31
CA ASN A 185 -5.11 -6.91 -10.85
C ASN A 185 -3.95 -6.05 -10.35
N VAL A 186 -3.34 -5.23 -11.20
CA VAL A 186 -2.22 -4.37 -10.83
C VAL A 186 -2.35 -2.96 -11.37
N ALA A 187 -1.92 -1.98 -10.58
CA ALA A 187 -1.80 -0.59 -10.98
C ALA A 187 -0.55 0.06 -10.40
N PHE A 188 -0.16 1.18 -10.99
CA PHE A 188 0.90 2.04 -10.51
C PHE A 188 0.41 3.48 -10.36
N TYR A 189 0.72 4.10 -9.23
CA TYR A 189 0.48 5.50 -8.94
C TYR A 189 1.80 6.21 -8.59
N ASP A 190 2.11 7.29 -9.31
CA ASP A 190 3.27 8.14 -9.03
C ASP A 190 2.87 9.23 -8.02
N ALA A 191 3.26 9.05 -6.76
CA ALA A 191 2.98 9.99 -5.68
C ALA A 191 4.03 11.10 -5.56
N SER A 192 4.83 11.33 -6.63
CA SER A 192 5.88 12.34 -6.68
C SER A 192 7.08 12.00 -5.76
N LYS A 193 8.02 12.92 -5.61
CA LYS A 193 9.20 12.71 -4.75
C LYS A 193 8.87 12.64 -3.27
N ASN A 194 7.84 13.38 -2.86
CA ASN A 194 7.35 13.40 -1.49
C ASN A 194 5.82 13.29 -1.51
N PRO A 195 5.24 12.18 -1.02
CA PRO A 195 3.79 11.97 -1.02
C PRO A 195 3.04 13.02 -0.17
N GLY A 196 3.69 13.59 0.85
CA GLY A 196 3.12 14.63 1.69
C GLY A 196 2.85 15.95 0.95
N SER A 197 3.48 16.19 -0.21
CA SER A 197 3.23 17.36 -1.04
C SER A 197 1.97 17.23 -1.93
N VAL A 198 1.43 16.01 -2.05
CA VAL A 198 0.24 15.74 -2.85
C VAL A 198 -1.01 16.03 -2.03
N PRO A 199 -1.92 16.92 -2.47
CA PRO A 199 -3.18 17.17 -1.77
C PRO A 199 -4.00 15.87 -1.59
N ASP A 200 -4.71 15.75 -0.45
CA ASP A 200 -5.46 14.54 -0.11
C ASP A 200 -6.45 14.09 -1.20
N GLU A 201 -7.19 15.02 -1.79
CA GLU A 201 -8.13 14.71 -2.87
C GLU A 201 -7.44 13.99 -4.03
N ARG A 202 -6.31 14.51 -4.50
CA ARG A 202 -5.53 13.91 -5.60
C ARG A 202 -4.87 12.60 -5.18
N PHE A 203 -4.39 12.54 -3.95
CA PHE A 203 -3.76 11.34 -3.42
C PHE A 203 -4.74 10.18 -3.36
N TYR A 204 -5.91 10.38 -2.73
CA TYR A 204 -6.92 9.32 -2.64
C TYR A 204 -7.53 8.95 -3.99
N ALA A 205 -7.71 9.93 -4.89
CA ALA A 205 -8.06 9.63 -6.27
C ALA A 205 -7.06 8.64 -6.90
N GLY A 206 -5.75 8.93 -6.79
CA GLY A 206 -4.70 8.07 -7.31
C GLY A 206 -4.66 6.66 -6.69
N LEU A 207 -5.03 6.53 -5.41
CA LEU A 207 -5.10 5.22 -4.77
C LEU A 207 -6.30 4.38 -5.25
N VAL A 208 -7.47 4.99 -5.44
CA VAL A 208 -8.71 4.23 -5.64
C VAL A 208 -9.15 4.09 -7.10
N ASP A 209 -8.63 4.89 -8.04
CA ASP A 209 -9.06 4.87 -9.45
C ASP A 209 -8.98 3.48 -10.08
N ALA A 210 -7.82 2.86 -10.02
CA ALA A 210 -7.60 1.56 -10.64
C ALA A 210 -8.27 0.42 -9.84
N PHE A 211 -8.33 0.53 -8.52
CA PHE A 211 -9.03 -0.42 -7.67
C PHE A 211 -10.54 -0.44 -7.97
N ALA A 212 -11.15 0.74 -8.12
CA ALA A 212 -12.57 0.84 -8.50
C ALA A 212 -12.87 0.23 -9.86
N LEU A 213 -11.98 0.38 -10.83
CA LEU A 213 -12.10 -0.26 -12.14
C LEU A 213 -12.01 -1.78 -12.03
N TRP A 214 -11.05 -2.28 -11.24
CA TRP A 214 -10.88 -3.72 -11.03
C TRP A 214 -12.08 -4.38 -10.35
N LEU A 215 -12.71 -3.72 -9.38
CA LEU A 215 -13.90 -4.24 -8.67
C LEU A 215 -15.14 -4.40 -9.55
N ARG A 216 -15.14 -3.87 -10.78
CA ARG A 216 -16.24 -3.97 -11.75
C ARG A 216 -16.15 -5.19 -12.65
N HIS A 217 -15.01 -5.87 -12.64
CA HIS A 217 -14.69 -7.06 -13.45
C HIS A 217 -14.67 -8.32 -12.60
#